data_13d97f0dd843db4d389c7b7a387a8899
#
_entry.id   13d97f0dd843db4d389c7b7a387a8899
#
_cell.length_a   1.000
_cell.length_b   1.000
_cell.length_c   1.000
_cell.angle_alpha   90.00
_cell.angle_beta   90.00
_cell.angle_gamma   90.00
#
_symmetry.space_group_name_H-M   'P 1'
#
loop_
_entity.id
_entity.type
_entity.pdbx_description
1 polymer ?
#
loop_
_entity_poly.entity_id
_entity_poly.type
_entity_poly.pdbx_seq_one_letter_code
_entity_poly.pdbx_strand_id
1 'polypeptide(L)'
;MINEESLAAVEAARFSAQFMRPLYTGYSFAQIPQTIRYCLTDSDQKGVPFGPRDDLYQKYDTVVLFFVDAFGWRFFARHQR
;
A
#
# COMPACT_ATOMS: atom_id res chain seq x y z
N MET A 1 9.99 9.26 -3.49
CA MET A 1 9.77 7.99 -2.81
C MET A 1 8.34 7.80 -2.32
N ILE A 2 7.62 8.85 -2.05
CA ILE A 2 6.21 8.75 -1.64
C ILE A 2 5.34 8.46 -2.86
N ASN A 3 4.40 7.51 -2.74
CA ASN A 3 3.38 7.27 -3.73
C ASN A 3 2.27 8.32 -3.55
N GLU A 4 2.28 9.33 -4.40
CA GLU A 4 1.35 10.45 -4.28
C GLU A 4 -0.11 10.03 -4.52
N GLU A 5 -0.35 9.05 -5.40
CA GLU A 5 -1.71 8.57 -5.64
C GLU A 5 -2.28 7.87 -4.41
N SER A 6 -1.47 7.06 -3.75
CA SER A 6 -1.85 6.39 -2.52
C SER A 6 -2.14 7.41 -1.41
N LEU A 7 -1.28 8.42 -1.27
CA LEU A 7 -1.48 9.47 -0.29
C LEU A 7 -2.78 10.23 -0.54
N ALA A 8 -3.05 10.61 -1.80
CA ALA A 8 -4.28 11.31 -2.15
C ALA A 8 -5.52 10.44 -1.85
N ALA A 9 -5.46 9.14 -2.15
CA ALA A 9 -6.58 8.25 -1.87
C ALA A 9 -6.87 8.15 -0.37
N VAL A 10 -5.84 8.04 0.45
CA VAL A 10 -6.01 7.98 1.91
C VAL A 10 -6.54 9.28 2.46
N GLU A 11 -6.04 10.43 1.98
CA GLU A 11 -6.51 11.74 2.41
C GLU A 11 -7.99 11.94 2.05
N ALA A 12 -8.42 11.44 0.89
CA ALA A 12 -9.81 11.52 0.46
C ALA A 12 -10.75 10.73 1.37
N ALA A 13 -10.24 9.76 2.11
CA ALA A 13 -11.02 8.96 3.05
C ALA A 13 -11.14 9.60 4.44
N ARG A 14 -10.57 10.78 4.63
CA ARG A 14 -10.64 11.50 5.89
C ARG A 14 -12.09 11.91 6.19
N PHE A 15 -12.57 11.63 7.41
CA PHE A 15 -13.90 12.06 7.80
C PHE A 15 -13.90 13.05 8.97
N SER A 16 -12.72 13.34 9.54
CA SER A 16 -12.55 14.41 10.51
C SER A 16 -11.08 14.86 10.48
N ALA A 17 -10.76 15.93 11.20
CA ALA A 17 -9.41 16.47 11.25
C ALA A 17 -8.39 15.46 11.79
N GLN A 18 -8.84 14.48 12.59
CA GLN A 18 -7.96 13.54 13.29
C GLN A 18 -8.14 12.09 12.84
N PHE A 19 -9.17 11.77 12.07
CA PHE A 19 -9.54 10.39 11.77
C PHE A 19 -9.71 10.17 10.27
N MET A 20 -9.28 8.99 9.83
CA MET A 20 -9.45 8.52 8.46
C MET A 20 -10.13 7.17 8.47
N ARG A 21 -10.86 6.87 7.41
CA ARG A 21 -11.46 5.55 7.22
C ARG A 21 -10.49 4.65 6.48
N PRO A 22 -10.40 3.37 6.85
CA PRO A 22 -9.60 2.42 6.07
C PRO A 22 -10.18 2.23 4.67
N LEU A 23 -9.30 2.10 3.70
CA LEU A 23 -9.66 1.82 2.30
C LEU A 23 -9.48 0.33 2.02
N TYR A 24 -10.35 -0.51 2.58
CA TYR A 24 -10.17 -1.96 2.57
C TYR A 24 -10.06 -2.56 1.17
N THR A 25 -10.65 -1.93 0.17
CA THR A 25 -10.65 -2.44 -1.21
C THR A 25 -9.58 -1.80 -2.09
N GLY A 26 -8.72 -0.97 -1.54
CA GLY A 26 -7.70 -0.27 -2.31
C GLY A 26 -6.39 -0.16 -1.57
N TYR A 27 -5.95 1.06 -1.27
CA TYR A 27 -4.69 1.33 -0.58
C TYR A 27 -4.82 1.00 0.90
N SER A 28 -4.68 -0.28 1.24
CA SER A 28 -4.91 -0.76 2.59
C SER A 28 -4.00 -1.95 2.88
N PHE A 29 -3.62 -2.08 4.14
CA PHE A 29 -2.88 -3.25 4.63
C PHE A 29 -3.64 -4.55 4.33
N ALA A 30 -4.97 -4.51 4.32
CA ALA A 30 -5.80 -5.68 4.05
C ALA A 30 -5.59 -6.27 2.65
N GLN A 31 -5.02 -5.48 1.72
CA GLN A 31 -4.75 -5.95 0.35
C GLN A 31 -3.35 -6.55 0.18
N ILE A 32 -2.50 -6.51 1.20
CA ILE A 32 -1.13 -7.02 1.08
C ILE A 32 -1.08 -8.53 0.85
N PRO A 33 -1.88 -9.37 1.52
CA PRO A 33 -1.88 -10.80 1.24
C PRO A 33 -2.19 -11.11 -0.22
N GLN A 34 -3.11 -10.38 -0.84
CA GLN A 34 -3.45 -10.58 -2.24
C GLN A 34 -2.31 -10.14 -3.16
N THR A 35 -1.60 -9.06 -2.80
CA THR A 35 -0.41 -8.61 -3.53
C THR A 35 0.66 -9.71 -3.56
N ILE A 36 0.94 -10.30 -2.40
CA ILE A 36 1.93 -11.38 -2.28
C ILE A 36 1.47 -12.60 -3.08
N ARG A 37 0.20 -12.95 -2.99
CA ARG A 37 -0.38 -14.07 -3.73
C ARG A 37 -0.24 -13.86 -5.24
N TYR A 38 -0.52 -12.66 -5.73
CA TYR A 38 -0.35 -12.33 -7.14
C TYR A 38 1.10 -12.56 -7.58
N CYS A 39 2.06 -12.07 -6.79
CA CYS A 39 3.48 -12.13 -7.16
C CYS A 39 4.03 -13.55 -7.15
N LEU A 40 3.47 -14.44 -6.34
CA LEU A 40 4.02 -15.79 -6.14
C LEU A 40 3.23 -16.91 -6.84
N THR A 41 2.05 -16.61 -7.37
CA THR A 41 1.17 -17.62 -7.97
C THR A 41 0.69 -17.19 -9.34
N ASP A 42 -0.17 -18.00 -9.95
CA ASP A 42 -0.79 -17.70 -11.24
C ASP A 42 -2.03 -16.81 -11.11
N SER A 43 -2.29 -16.27 -9.93
CA SER A 43 -3.45 -15.40 -9.72
C SER A 43 -3.40 -14.17 -10.63
N ASP A 44 -4.55 -13.81 -11.21
CA ASP A 44 -4.70 -12.59 -11.99
C ASP A 44 -5.20 -11.41 -11.17
N GLN A 45 -5.54 -11.64 -9.91
CA GLN A 45 -6.09 -10.60 -9.04
C GLN A 45 -4.98 -9.88 -8.32
N LYS A 46 -4.80 -8.60 -8.64
CA LYS A 46 -3.86 -7.72 -7.96
C LYS A 46 -4.41 -7.27 -6.61
N GLY A 47 -3.52 -6.90 -5.71
CA GLY A 47 -3.87 -6.38 -4.39
C GLY A 47 -3.75 -4.86 -4.32
N VAL A 48 -2.78 -4.36 -3.54
CA VAL A 48 -2.57 -2.93 -3.38
C VAL A 48 -2.20 -2.29 -4.71
N PRO A 49 -2.89 -1.20 -5.11
CA PRO A 49 -2.45 -0.46 -6.30
C PRO A 49 -1.08 0.19 -6.07
N PHE A 50 -0.23 0.15 -7.08
CA PHE A 50 1.06 0.81 -7.02
C PHE A 50 1.06 2.16 -7.77
N GLY A 51 -0.10 2.56 -8.30
CA GLY A 51 -0.21 3.81 -9.04
C GLY A 51 0.74 3.84 -10.22
N PRO A 52 1.59 4.89 -10.31
CA PRO A 52 2.52 4.98 -11.45
C PRO A 52 3.55 3.87 -11.50
N ARG A 53 3.65 3.06 -10.47
CA ARG A 53 4.59 1.93 -10.40
C ARG A 53 3.89 0.59 -10.53
N ASP A 54 2.79 0.52 -11.30
CA ASP A 54 2.13 -0.76 -11.58
C ASP A 54 3.02 -1.76 -12.32
N ASP A 55 4.13 -1.29 -12.88
CA ASP A 55 5.17 -2.16 -13.44
C ASP A 55 5.76 -3.11 -12.38
N LEU A 56 5.60 -2.80 -11.10
CA LEU A 56 6.03 -3.69 -10.03
C LEU A 56 5.19 -4.97 -9.93
N TYR A 57 4.00 -4.99 -10.52
CA TYR A 57 3.16 -6.19 -10.54
C TYR A 57 3.69 -7.17 -11.58
N GLN A 58 4.56 -8.03 -11.12
CA GLN A 58 5.17 -9.10 -11.91
C GLN A 58 5.17 -10.38 -11.09
N LYS A 59 5.51 -11.48 -11.73
CA LYS A 59 5.67 -12.74 -11.02
C LYS A 59 7.11 -12.84 -10.50
N TYR A 60 7.25 -13.29 -9.26
CA TYR A 60 8.53 -13.38 -8.57
C TYR A 60 8.67 -14.76 -7.92
N ASP A 61 9.92 -15.20 -7.73
CA ASP A 61 10.21 -16.43 -7.02
C ASP A 61 10.14 -16.24 -5.50
N THR A 62 10.43 -15.02 -5.05
CA THR A 62 10.50 -14.72 -3.62
C THR A 62 9.95 -13.32 -3.37
N VAL A 63 9.15 -13.18 -2.33
CA VAL A 63 8.65 -11.88 -1.87
C VAL A 63 9.01 -11.74 -0.39
N VAL A 64 9.58 -10.59 -0.03
CA VAL A 64 9.90 -10.26 1.35
C VAL A 64 9.03 -9.08 1.79
N LEU A 65 8.32 -9.25 2.89
CA LEU A 65 7.49 -8.21 3.48
C LEU A 65 8.16 -7.70 4.76
N PHE A 66 8.47 -6.42 4.80
CA PHE A 66 8.91 -5.75 6.02
C PHE A 66 7.72 -5.08 6.68
N PHE A 67 7.35 -5.58 7.86
CA PHE A 67 6.27 -4.97 8.64
C PHE A 67 6.87 -4.24 9.83
N VAL A 68 6.85 -2.90 9.77
CA VAL A 68 7.41 -2.05 10.83
C VAL A 68 6.24 -1.52 11.66
N ASP A 69 6.02 -2.16 12.82
CA ASP A 69 4.92 -1.82 13.70
C ASP A 69 5.20 -0.51 14.44
N ALA A 70 4.12 0.21 14.77
CA ALA A 70 4.18 1.47 15.52
C ALA A 70 5.03 2.57 14.86
N PHE A 71 5.32 2.45 13.56
CA PHE A 71 6.07 3.45 12.80
C PHE A 71 5.08 4.30 12.00
N GLY A 72 4.62 5.41 12.61
CA GLY A 72 3.56 6.22 12.03
C GLY A 72 3.96 6.94 10.76
N TRP A 73 2.98 7.09 9.86
CA TRP A 73 3.18 7.78 8.58
C TRP A 73 3.70 9.20 8.75
N ARG A 74 3.17 9.95 9.72
CA ARG A 74 3.60 11.32 9.94
C ARG A 74 5.07 11.41 10.31
N PHE A 75 5.55 10.45 11.09
CA PHE A 75 6.96 10.35 11.43
C PHE A 75 7.81 10.06 10.18
N PHE A 76 7.39 9.09 9.38
CA PHE A 76 8.08 8.73 8.14
C PHE A 76 8.15 9.91 7.18
N ALA A 77 7.02 10.59 6.97
CA ALA A 77 6.95 11.71 6.03
C ALA A 77 7.86 12.86 6.45
N ARG A 78 8.00 13.09 7.78
CA ARG A 78 8.87 14.13 8.30
C ARG A 78 10.35 13.83 8.10
N HIS A 79 10.75 12.55 8.15
CA HIS A 79 12.16 12.16 8.19
C HIS A 79 12.66 11.53 6.90
N GLN A 80 11.84 11.41 5.87
CA GLN A 80 12.30 10.89 4.59
C GLN A 80 13.27 11.86 3.93
N ARG A 81 14.10 11.32 3.05
CA ARG A 81 15.03 12.13 2.26
C ARG A 81 14.82 11.94 0.79
#